data_d3fb5111c588b9ba2a799b57bc8f14d7
#
_entry.id   d3fb5111c588b9ba2a799b57bc8f14d7
#
_cell.length_a   1.000
_cell.length_b   1.000
_cell.length_c   1.000
_cell.angle_alpha   90.00
_cell.angle_beta   90.00
_cell.angle_gamma   90.00
#
_symmetry.space_group_name_H-M   'P 1'
#
loop_
_entity.id
_entity.type
_entity.pdbx_description
1 polymer ?
#
loop_
_entity_poly.entity_id
_entity_poly.type
_entity_poly.pdbx_seq_one_letter_code
_entity_poly.pdbx_strand_id
1 'polypeptide(L)'
;MKTNILTAIMLALAILVGSCNAPSDNALYREWRLQKYNCIATSSYGLTQVNEKFDYVLQFDNTGVFSCTTDCNTISGKFEKNKSALKFSGISFTELACDDMMVERSIVFNLPCIKSYEITDDAILVLKDDKGHILMELISYDLPDESLCGKWRLEKYNSIVTNSNELTDVNEES
;
A
#
# COMPACT_ATOMS: atom_id res chain seq x y z
N MET A 1 44.98 47.66 23.66
CA MET A 1 44.09 46.46 23.89
C MET A 1 43.15 46.32 22.70
N LYS A 2 43.49 45.44 21.76
CA LYS A 2 42.64 45.10 20.59
C LYS A 2 42.09 43.74 20.86
N THR A 3 40.86 43.67 21.32
CA THR A 3 40.12 42.41 21.55
C THR A 3 39.56 41.89 20.22
N ASN A 4 39.93 40.68 19.90
CA ASN A 4 39.57 39.96 18.67
C ASN A 4 38.08 39.64 18.64
N ILE A 5 37.38 40.24 17.66
CA ILE A 5 35.96 39.99 17.36
C ILE A 5 35.79 38.80 16.41
N LEU A 6 36.81 37.97 16.22
CA LEU A 6 36.81 36.89 15.23
C LEU A 6 36.39 35.50 15.78
N THR A 7 35.97 35.38 17.03
CA THR A 7 35.66 34.08 17.66
C THR A 7 34.15 33.82 17.89
N ALA A 8 33.28 34.66 17.38
CA ALA A 8 31.82 34.53 17.62
C ALA A 8 30.98 34.06 16.41
N ILE A 9 31.59 33.66 15.28
CA ILE A 9 30.84 33.26 14.06
C ILE A 9 30.90 31.75 13.79
N MET A 10 31.48 30.96 14.65
CA MET A 10 31.66 29.52 14.44
C MET A 10 30.72 28.64 15.28
N LEU A 11 29.51 29.07 15.57
CA LEU A 11 28.58 28.15 16.28
C LEU A 11 27.11 28.37 15.93
N ALA A 12 26.76 28.29 14.65
CA ALA A 12 25.37 28.19 14.25
C ALA A 12 25.24 27.44 12.92
N LEU A 13 25.98 26.35 12.74
CA LEU A 13 25.61 25.32 11.77
C LEU A 13 24.69 24.35 12.49
N ALA A 14 23.45 24.77 12.73
CA ALA A 14 22.39 23.87 13.13
C ALA A 14 22.21 22.86 12.00
N ILE A 15 22.73 21.66 12.25
CA ILE A 15 22.48 20.50 11.45
C ILE A 15 20.95 20.26 11.51
N LEU A 16 20.23 20.70 10.50
CA LEU A 16 18.91 20.22 10.19
C LEU A 16 19.07 18.75 9.77
N VAL A 17 19.32 17.87 10.70
CA VAL A 17 19.05 16.44 10.54
C VAL A 17 17.53 16.35 10.39
N GLY A 18 17.08 16.40 9.15
CA GLY A 18 15.73 15.96 8.82
C GLY A 18 15.57 14.59 9.46
N SER A 19 14.75 14.51 10.49
CA SER A 19 14.31 13.25 11.05
C SER A 19 13.54 12.54 9.96
N CYS A 20 14.24 11.74 9.14
CA CYS A 20 13.58 10.67 8.40
C CYS A 20 12.98 9.76 9.47
N ASN A 21 11.72 9.95 9.79
CA ASN A 21 10.96 8.97 10.55
C ASN A 21 11.00 7.69 9.71
N ALA A 22 11.89 6.78 10.08
CA ALA A 22 11.83 5.44 9.52
C ALA A 22 10.40 4.92 9.80
N PRO A 23 9.70 4.38 8.79
CA PRO A 23 8.37 3.84 9.00
C PRO A 23 8.44 2.87 10.18
N SER A 24 7.43 2.89 11.05
CA SER A 24 7.39 1.97 12.19
C SER A 24 7.59 0.55 11.66
N ASP A 25 8.30 -0.30 12.42
CA ASP A 25 8.61 -1.68 11.99
C ASP A 25 7.35 -2.46 11.56
N ASN A 26 6.18 -2.01 11.98
CA ASN A 26 4.89 -2.62 11.70
C ASN A 26 4.12 -1.96 10.54
N ALA A 27 4.63 -0.87 9.95
CA ALA A 27 3.90 -0.12 8.91
C ALA A 27 3.60 -0.95 7.65
N LEU A 28 4.40 -1.98 7.37
CA LEU A 28 4.19 -2.89 6.24
C LEU A 28 3.03 -3.88 6.49
N TYR A 29 2.76 -4.27 7.74
CA TYR A 29 1.80 -5.33 8.11
C TYR A 29 0.36 -4.84 8.05
N ARG A 30 -0.17 -4.73 6.83
CA ARG A 30 -1.55 -4.32 6.53
C ARG A 30 -1.92 -4.73 5.10
N GLU A 31 -3.10 -4.32 4.70
CA GLU A 31 -3.60 -4.47 3.34
C GLU A 31 -3.20 -3.27 2.47
N TRP A 32 -2.74 -3.57 1.26
CA TRP A 32 -2.27 -2.60 0.27
C TRP A 32 -2.96 -2.82 -1.06
N ARG A 33 -3.69 -1.83 -1.56
CA ARG A 33 -4.35 -1.89 -2.85
C ARG A 33 -3.44 -1.41 -3.96
N LEU A 34 -3.26 -2.23 -4.98
CA LEU A 34 -2.43 -1.92 -6.14
C LEU A 34 -3.02 -0.75 -6.93
N GLN A 35 -2.20 0.25 -7.20
CA GLN A 35 -2.54 1.39 -8.04
C GLN A 35 -1.85 1.32 -9.39
N LYS A 36 -0.55 1.01 -9.37
CA LYS A 36 0.27 0.93 -10.58
C LYS A 36 1.20 -0.26 -10.51
N TYR A 37 1.51 -0.82 -11.66
CA TYR A 37 2.40 -1.97 -11.79
C TYR A 37 3.25 -1.89 -13.05
N ASN A 38 4.42 -2.51 -13.03
CA ASN A 38 5.23 -2.74 -14.20
C ASN A 38 4.60 -3.89 -15.00
N CYS A 39 4.10 -3.58 -16.20
CA CYS A 39 3.42 -4.55 -17.06
C CYS A 39 4.44 -5.40 -17.80
N ILE A 40 4.32 -6.73 -17.71
CA ILE A 40 5.21 -7.68 -18.40
C ILE A 40 5.14 -7.60 -19.95
N ALA A 41 4.05 -7.04 -20.47
CA ALA A 41 3.87 -6.87 -21.93
C ALA A 41 4.62 -5.64 -22.48
N THR A 42 5.14 -4.75 -21.60
CA THR A 42 5.91 -3.57 -22.03
C THR A 42 7.40 -3.81 -21.88
N SER A 43 8.18 -3.39 -22.86
CA SER A 43 9.65 -3.50 -22.84
C SER A 43 10.33 -2.42 -21.98
N SER A 44 9.56 -1.55 -21.35
CA SER A 44 10.04 -0.42 -20.55
C SER A 44 9.57 -0.54 -19.09
N TYR A 45 10.36 -0.03 -18.15
CA TYR A 45 9.99 0.09 -16.74
C TYR A 45 8.91 1.16 -16.47
N GLY A 46 8.02 1.40 -17.45
CA GLY A 46 6.87 2.29 -17.26
C GLY A 46 5.78 1.63 -16.45
N LEU A 47 5.26 2.36 -15.44
CA LEU A 47 4.14 1.88 -14.65
C LEU A 47 2.81 2.04 -15.41
N THR A 48 2.01 1.00 -15.38
CA THR A 48 0.65 0.97 -15.92
C THR A 48 -0.34 1.15 -14.77
N GLN A 49 -1.34 2.00 -14.95
CA GLN A 49 -2.42 2.20 -13.98
C GLN A 49 -3.34 0.97 -13.98
N VAL A 50 -3.74 0.53 -12.79
CA VAL A 50 -4.77 -0.52 -12.63
C VAL A 50 -6.14 0.03 -13.00
N ASN A 51 -6.99 -0.79 -13.58
CA ASN A 51 -8.39 -0.45 -13.81
C ASN A 51 -9.15 -0.46 -12.47
N GLU A 52 -9.81 0.64 -12.13
CA GLU A 52 -10.52 0.83 -10.85
C GLU A 52 -11.69 -0.14 -10.61
N LYS A 53 -12.09 -0.91 -11.65
CA LYS A 53 -13.15 -1.93 -11.50
C LYS A 53 -12.71 -3.13 -10.66
N PHE A 54 -11.41 -3.34 -10.50
CA PHE A 54 -10.84 -4.52 -9.84
C PHE A 54 -9.98 -4.10 -8.66
N ASP A 55 -10.12 -4.82 -7.57
CA ASP A 55 -9.29 -4.66 -6.38
C ASP A 55 -8.22 -5.76 -6.35
N TYR A 56 -6.96 -5.34 -6.48
CA TYR A 56 -5.80 -6.19 -6.29
C TYR A 56 -5.19 -5.82 -4.94
N VAL A 57 -5.40 -6.67 -3.94
CA VAL A 57 -5.02 -6.38 -2.55
C VAL A 57 -3.89 -7.28 -2.11
N LEU A 58 -2.74 -6.68 -1.81
CA LEU A 58 -1.56 -7.34 -1.24
C LEU A 58 -1.56 -7.15 0.27
N GLN A 59 -1.64 -8.23 1.02
CA GLN A 59 -1.64 -8.26 2.48
C GLN A 59 -0.33 -8.86 3.01
N PHE A 60 0.24 -8.21 4.01
CA PHE A 60 1.40 -8.70 4.76
C PHE A 60 1.00 -8.99 6.20
N ASP A 61 1.30 -10.17 6.70
CA ASP A 61 1.14 -10.51 8.11
C ASP A 61 2.46 -10.41 8.89
N ASN A 62 2.38 -10.48 10.20
CA ASN A 62 3.55 -10.41 11.07
C ASN A 62 4.28 -11.75 11.21
N THR A 63 3.83 -12.82 10.57
CA THR A 63 4.46 -14.14 10.57
C THR A 63 5.39 -14.36 9.38
N GLY A 64 5.45 -13.38 8.45
CA GLY A 64 6.23 -13.47 7.23
C GLY A 64 5.50 -14.15 6.08
N VAL A 65 4.17 -14.20 6.13
CA VAL A 65 3.31 -14.68 5.05
C VAL A 65 2.66 -13.49 4.35
N PHE A 66 2.55 -13.56 3.04
CA PHE A 66 1.77 -12.62 2.25
C PHE A 66 0.68 -13.34 1.46
N SER A 67 -0.38 -12.62 1.19
CA SER A 67 -1.41 -13.01 0.21
C SER A 67 -1.72 -11.83 -0.71
N CYS A 68 -2.10 -12.12 -1.94
CA CYS A 68 -2.59 -11.11 -2.88
C CYS A 68 -3.89 -11.64 -3.51
N THR A 69 -4.98 -10.96 -3.21
CA THR A 69 -6.27 -11.21 -3.88
C THR A 69 -6.28 -10.48 -5.20
N THR A 70 -6.66 -11.18 -6.26
CA THR A 70 -6.83 -10.62 -7.60
C THR A 70 -8.30 -10.73 -8.02
N ASP A 71 -8.63 -10.26 -9.20
CA ASP A 71 -9.96 -10.40 -9.78
C ASP A 71 -10.35 -11.86 -10.12
N CYS A 72 -9.37 -12.75 -10.15
CA CYS A 72 -9.58 -14.15 -10.52
C CYS A 72 -8.96 -15.12 -9.51
N ASN A 73 -7.69 -14.95 -9.21
CA ASN A 73 -6.93 -15.88 -8.40
C ASN A 73 -6.46 -15.26 -7.08
N THR A 74 -5.93 -16.11 -6.23
CA THR A 74 -5.19 -15.70 -5.03
C THR A 74 -3.75 -16.12 -5.18
N ILE A 75 -2.83 -15.18 -4.99
CA ILE A 75 -1.39 -15.40 -4.94
C ILE A 75 -0.98 -15.39 -3.47
N SER A 76 -0.12 -16.29 -3.05
CA SER A 76 0.39 -16.36 -1.68
C SER A 76 1.83 -16.82 -1.63
N GLY A 77 2.47 -16.62 -0.48
CA GLY A 77 3.84 -17.05 -0.26
C GLY A 77 4.42 -16.49 1.02
N LYS A 78 5.74 -16.47 1.09
CA LYS A 78 6.49 -15.95 2.23
C LYS A 78 7.26 -14.71 1.85
N PHE A 79 7.50 -13.84 2.81
CA PHE A 79 8.40 -12.71 2.66
C PHE A 79 9.34 -12.60 3.84
N GLU A 80 10.50 -12.01 3.59
CA GLU A 80 11.49 -11.62 4.59
C GLU A 80 11.75 -10.13 4.44
N LYS A 81 11.74 -9.40 5.56
CA LYS A 81 12.10 -7.97 5.57
C LYS A 81 13.28 -7.71 6.49
N ASN A 82 14.14 -6.79 6.08
CA ASN A 82 15.22 -6.26 6.91
C ASN A 82 15.42 -4.78 6.56
N LYS A 83 15.01 -3.89 7.45
CA LYS A 83 14.93 -2.43 7.18
C LYS A 83 14.08 -2.20 5.91
N SER A 84 14.69 -1.65 4.86
CA SER A 84 14.06 -1.42 3.55
C SER A 84 14.18 -2.61 2.58
N ALA A 85 14.96 -3.62 2.91
CA ALA A 85 15.05 -4.81 2.08
C ALA A 85 13.80 -5.66 2.22
N LEU A 86 13.31 -6.20 1.09
CA LEU A 86 12.13 -7.06 1.01
C LEU A 86 12.39 -8.16 0.00
N LYS A 87 12.11 -9.41 0.38
CA LYS A 87 12.31 -10.58 -0.48
C LYS A 87 11.11 -11.50 -0.38
N PHE A 88 10.59 -11.90 -1.53
CA PHE A 88 9.50 -12.87 -1.64
C PHE A 88 10.03 -14.26 -2.00
N SER A 89 9.38 -15.31 -1.48
CA SER A 89 9.72 -16.69 -1.73
C SER A 89 8.51 -17.62 -1.61
N GLY A 90 8.61 -18.84 -2.16
CA GLY A 90 7.54 -19.83 -2.06
C GLY A 90 6.22 -19.35 -2.67
N ILE A 91 6.29 -18.55 -3.74
CA ILE A 91 5.12 -17.97 -4.39
C ILE A 91 4.31 -19.10 -5.03
N SER A 92 3.02 -19.13 -4.72
CA SER A 92 2.01 -20.03 -5.29
C SER A 92 0.76 -19.24 -5.61
N PHE A 93 -0.05 -19.74 -6.53
CA PHE A 93 -1.31 -19.12 -6.91
C PHE A 93 -2.32 -20.17 -7.35
N THR A 94 -3.60 -19.85 -7.24
CA THR A 94 -4.67 -20.67 -7.81
C THR A 94 -4.68 -20.54 -9.34
N GLU A 95 -5.16 -21.55 -10.06
CA GLU A 95 -5.10 -21.59 -11.52
C GLU A 95 -6.53 -21.60 -12.12
N LEU A 96 -7.33 -20.59 -11.77
CA LEU A 96 -8.58 -20.34 -12.45
C LEU A 96 -8.30 -19.62 -13.77
N ALA A 97 -8.96 -20.03 -14.85
CA ALA A 97 -8.84 -19.36 -16.14
C ALA A 97 -9.86 -18.21 -16.22
N CYS A 98 -9.36 -16.99 -16.45
CA CYS A 98 -10.16 -15.79 -16.61
C CYS A 98 -9.78 -15.06 -17.90
N ASP A 99 -10.67 -14.21 -18.40
CA ASP A 99 -10.52 -13.57 -19.71
C ASP A 99 -9.33 -12.62 -19.78
N ASP A 100 -9.07 -11.84 -18.72
CA ASP A 100 -7.91 -10.93 -18.65
C ASP A 100 -7.09 -11.19 -17.37
N MET A 101 -5.92 -11.75 -17.55
CA MET A 101 -4.98 -12.07 -16.48
C MET A 101 -3.70 -11.24 -16.53
N MET A 102 -3.70 -10.12 -17.26
CA MET A 102 -2.46 -9.34 -17.49
C MET A 102 -1.91 -8.76 -16.18
N VAL A 103 -2.75 -8.19 -15.34
CA VAL A 103 -2.35 -7.62 -14.05
C VAL A 103 -1.82 -8.72 -13.13
N GLU A 104 -2.56 -9.80 -12.98
CA GLU A 104 -2.18 -10.95 -12.14
C GLU A 104 -0.83 -11.54 -12.57
N ARG A 105 -0.65 -11.82 -13.86
CA ARG A 105 0.62 -12.32 -14.41
C ARG A 105 1.77 -11.36 -14.16
N SER A 106 1.50 -10.05 -14.26
CA SER A 106 2.50 -9.02 -13.96
C SER A 106 2.86 -9.01 -12.48
N ILE A 107 1.89 -9.18 -11.56
CA ILE A 107 2.15 -9.32 -10.12
C ILE A 107 3.04 -10.54 -9.87
N VAL A 108 2.66 -11.71 -10.36
CA VAL A 108 3.44 -12.97 -10.19
C VAL A 108 4.84 -12.83 -10.71
N PHE A 109 5.04 -12.16 -11.85
CA PHE A 109 6.36 -11.91 -12.45
C PHE A 109 7.20 -10.92 -11.64
N ASN A 110 6.59 -9.84 -11.13
CA ASN A 110 7.31 -8.79 -10.41
C ASN A 110 7.70 -9.21 -8.99
N LEU A 111 6.89 -9.98 -8.27
CA LEU A 111 7.13 -10.37 -6.88
C LEU A 111 8.55 -10.92 -6.62
N PRO A 112 9.10 -11.89 -7.38
CA PRO A 112 10.45 -12.39 -7.15
C PRO A 112 11.55 -11.39 -7.50
N CYS A 113 11.24 -10.37 -8.31
CA CYS A 113 12.16 -9.30 -8.70
C CYS A 113 12.31 -8.21 -7.65
N ILE A 114 11.37 -8.10 -6.71
CA ILE A 114 11.40 -7.08 -5.64
C ILE A 114 12.58 -7.36 -4.71
N LYS A 115 13.32 -6.28 -4.37
CA LYS A 115 14.47 -6.31 -3.45
C LYS A 115 14.37 -5.28 -2.35
N SER A 116 13.55 -4.23 -2.54
CA SER A 116 13.37 -3.21 -1.52
C SER A 116 11.97 -2.62 -1.56
N TYR A 117 11.59 -1.99 -0.46
CA TYR A 117 10.36 -1.25 -0.33
C TYR A 117 10.58 0.10 0.37
N GLU A 118 9.67 0.99 0.14
CA GLU A 118 9.56 2.29 0.78
C GLU A 118 8.08 2.57 1.05
N ILE A 119 7.77 3.14 2.22
CA ILE A 119 6.44 3.66 2.51
C ILE A 119 6.59 5.17 2.61
N THR A 120 5.90 5.91 1.74
CA THR A 120 5.93 7.36 1.71
C THR A 120 5.08 7.97 2.82
N ASP A 121 5.24 9.29 3.07
CA ASP A 121 4.41 10.03 4.04
C ASP A 121 2.92 10.03 3.65
N ASP A 122 2.62 9.89 2.35
CA ASP A 122 1.24 9.75 1.84
C ASP A 122 0.69 8.32 1.94
N ALA A 123 1.34 7.46 2.73
CA ALA A 123 0.98 6.04 2.90
C ALA A 123 0.94 5.24 1.58
N ILE A 124 1.86 5.53 0.66
CA ILE A 124 2.07 4.75 -0.56
C ILE A 124 3.21 3.76 -0.32
N LEU A 125 2.94 2.48 -0.55
CA LEU A 125 3.95 1.44 -0.59
C LEU A 125 4.54 1.35 -2.00
N VAL A 126 5.84 1.59 -2.12
CA VAL A 126 6.60 1.51 -3.36
C VAL A 126 7.52 0.30 -3.31
N LEU A 127 7.36 -0.63 -4.24
CA LEU A 127 8.15 -1.85 -4.36
C LEU A 127 9.13 -1.73 -5.51
N LYS A 128 10.42 -2.00 -5.26
CA LYS A 128 11.52 -1.74 -6.20
C LYS A 128 12.38 -2.99 -6.44
N ASP A 129 12.98 -3.06 -7.64
CA ASP A 129 13.98 -4.07 -7.99
C ASP A 129 15.37 -3.74 -7.39
N ASP A 130 16.39 -4.53 -7.77
CA ASP A 130 17.79 -4.37 -7.34
C ASP A 130 18.48 -3.13 -7.94
N LYS A 131 17.92 -2.54 -9.00
CA LYS A 131 18.40 -1.32 -9.64
C LYS A 131 17.65 -0.07 -9.19
N GLY A 132 16.63 -0.24 -8.33
CA GLY A 132 15.78 0.83 -7.85
C GLY A 132 14.64 1.22 -8.81
N HIS A 133 14.38 0.44 -9.85
CA HIS A 133 13.19 0.67 -10.69
C HIS A 133 11.93 0.29 -9.90
N ILE A 134 10.92 1.12 -10.01
CA ILE A 134 9.64 0.86 -9.36
C ILE A 134 8.90 -0.23 -10.14
N LEU A 135 8.52 -1.30 -9.42
CA LEU A 135 7.76 -2.41 -9.98
C LEU A 135 6.28 -2.33 -9.64
N MET A 136 5.94 -1.83 -8.44
CA MET A 136 4.55 -1.65 -8.02
C MET A 136 4.42 -0.43 -7.09
N GLU A 137 3.30 0.27 -7.19
CA GLU A 137 2.84 1.30 -6.27
C GLU A 137 1.48 0.89 -5.71
N LEU A 138 1.36 0.87 -4.39
CA LEU A 138 0.16 0.46 -3.68
C LEU A 138 -0.21 1.51 -2.63
N ILE A 139 -1.50 1.72 -2.40
CA ILE A 139 -1.99 2.58 -1.31
C ILE A 139 -2.48 1.71 -0.15
N SER A 140 -2.38 2.23 1.08
CA SER A 140 -2.97 1.56 2.23
C SER A 140 -4.48 1.38 2.01
N TYR A 141 -4.98 0.15 2.16
CA TYR A 141 -6.42 -0.12 2.09
C TYR A 141 -7.14 0.40 3.34
N ASP A 142 -6.43 0.38 4.47
CA ASP A 142 -6.88 0.87 5.77
C ASP A 142 -6.44 2.32 6.02
N LEU A 143 -6.56 3.22 5.06
CA LEU A 143 -6.56 4.62 5.44
C LEU A 143 -7.84 4.82 6.26
N PRO A 144 -7.75 5.01 7.60
CA PRO A 144 -8.90 5.50 8.31
C PRO A 144 -9.20 6.86 7.67
N ASP A 145 -10.29 6.95 6.94
CA ASP A 145 -10.94 8.23 6.83
C ASP A 145 -11.24 8.62 8.28
N GLU A 146 -10.43 9.51 8.84
CA GLU A 146 -10.61 9.98 10.22
C GLU A 146 -12.04 10.50 10.41
N SER A 147 -12.70 10.91 9.31
CA SER A 147 -14.11 11.29 9.29
C SER A 147 -15.05 10.10 9.56
N LEU A 148 -14.59 8.86 9.30
CA LEU A 148 -15.36 7.64 9.59
C LEU A 148 -15.04 7.04 10.97
N CYS A 149 -14.00 7.53 11.67
CA CYS A 149 -13.70 7.15 13.04
C CYS A 149 -14.66 7.85 13.99
N GLY A 150 -15.70 7.14 14.46
CA GLY A 150 -16.68 7.72 15.36
C GLY A 150 -17.81 6.74 15.72
N LYS A 151 -18.74 7.21 16.53
CA LYS A 151 -20.00 6.51 16.75
C LYS A 151 -20.98 6.98 15.70
N TRP A 152 -21.41 6.08 14.83
CA TRP A 152 -22.39 6.36 13.79
C TRP A 152 -23.75 5.84 14.21
N ARG A 153 -24.77 6.66 13.96
CA ARG A 153 -26.16 6.31 14.17
C ARG A 153 -26.85 6.25 12.80
N LEU A 154 -27.51 5.13 12.53
CA LEU A 154 -28.32 4.99 11.32
C LEU A 154 -29.59 5.83 11.51
N GLU A 155 -29.75 6.89 10.72
CA GLU A 155 -30.96 7.73 10.77
C GLU A 155 -32.00 7.29 9.76
N LYS A 156 -31.55 6.84 8.58
CA LYS A 156 -32.43 6.45 7.47
C LYS A 156 -31.90 5.22 6.76
N TYR A 157 -32.80 4.39 6.30
CA TYR A 157 -32.46 3.23 5.48
C TYR A 157 -33.52 2.99 4.40
N ASN A 158 -33.12 2.34 3.30
CA ASN A 158 -34.04 1.93 2.27
C ASN A 158 -34.51 0.49 2.58
N SER A 159 -35.82 0.31 2.77
CA SER A 159 -36.40 -1.00 3.04
C SER A 159 -36.65 -1.77 1.74
N ILE A 160 -36.00 -2.92 1.62
CA ILE A 160 -36.20 -3.84 0.49
C ILE A 160 -37.63 -4.41 0.48
N VAL A 161 -38.28 -4.49 1.64
CA VAL A 161 -39.61 -5.09 1.83
C VAL A 161 -40.72 -4.20 1.25
N THR A 162 -40.54 -2.88 1.26
CA THR A 162 -41.57 -1.94 0.82
C THR A 162 -41.47 -1.58 -0.65
N ASN A 163 -40.40 -1.97 -1.34
CA ASN A 163 -40.11 -1.61 -2.74
C ASN A 163 -40.27 -0.11 -3.04
N SER A 164 -40.10 0.73 -1.99
CA SER A 164 -40.13 2.18 -2.10
C SER A 164 -38.69 2.72 -2.19
N ASN A 165 -38.47 3.64 -3.11
CA ASN A 165 -37.17 4.35 -3.21
C ASN A 165 -37.06 5.49 -2.17
N GLU A 166 -37.95 5.55 -1.19
CA GLU A 166 -37.93 6.53 -0.14
C GLU A 166 -37.14 6.00 1.06
N LEU A 167 -36.28 6.84 1.63
CA LEU A 167 -35.54 6.53 2.84
C LEU A 167 -36.47 6.52 4.06
N THR A 168 -36.43 5.46 4.82
CA THR A 168 -37.21 5.31 6.05
C THR A 168 -36.40 5.79 7.25
N ASP A 169 -37.02 6.60 8.12
CA ASP A 169 -36.42 7.00 9.39
C ASP A 169 -36.35 5.83 10.37
N VAL A 170 -35.25 5.75 11.11
CA VAL A 170 -35.10 4.76 12.19
C VAL A 170 -35.87 5.25 13.38
N ASN A 171 -36.97 4.57 13.74
CA ASN A 171 -37.72 4.86 14.96
C ASN A 171 -36.90 4.46 16.20
N GLU A 172 -36.68 5.42 17.09
CA GLU A 172 -36.19 5.15 18.43
C GLU A 172 -37.34 4.62 19.27
N GLU A 173 -37.53 3.32 19.30
CA GLU A 173 -38.25 2.70 20.41
C GLU A 173 -37.26 2.39 21.51
N SER A 174 -37.49 3.05 22.65
CA SER A 174 -36.81 3.06 23.94
C SER A 174 -36.50 1.71 24.53
#